data_d48abd5d40f67ae354c3a931a1de82fe
#
_entry.id   d48abd5d40f67ae354c3a931a1de82fe
#
_cell.length_a   1.000
_cell.length_b   1.000
_cell.length_c   1.000
_cell.angle_alpha   90.00
_cell.angle_beta   90.00
_cell.angle_gamma   90.00
#
_symmetry.space_group_name_H-M   'P 1'
#
loop_
_entity.id
_entity.type
_entity.pdbx_description
1 polymer ?
#
loop_
_entity_poly.entity_id
_entity_poly.type
_entity_poly.pdbx_seq_one_letter_code
_entity_poly.pdbx_strand_id
1 'polypeptide(L)'
;VKDRPALAMIEAGERSGELTPDKTVIEATSGNTGIGLAMICAVKGYRLLLAMSDAVSTERRKILRARGAEILLTPGHLGTDGAIEEVYRLIREDPDRYFMTDQYNNPANWQAHYGGTASEILDQTGGEIDCFVATMGTTGTVMGCARRFREHNENIRIIGVEPYLGHKLQGLKNLKEAYRPEIFKKEWLDKKVNIDDEEAFEMTRRLGREEGLFVGMSSGAAMVIAAQQARQMNSGTIVVLFADSGERYLSTPLFAEKKKAEIYLFNTLSRSKTPFDPIQSGRVSMYTCGPTANKAIHLGECRRFVFSDLMYRYLTYRDLAVTHVMNITDMDDKTIQGSEGAGQSLAEFTQHYIDLFKADLEALNIVPAAAYPRASEHVSDMVELAKQLHEKGFAYEKLRSLYFSIGAFPEYGRLSGIDLDKIKLGATV
;
A
#
# COMPACT_ATOMS: atom_id res chain seq x y z
N VAL A 1 10.62 20.95 -13.26
CA VAL A 1 9.77 22.17 -13.14
C VAL A 1 10.42 23.26 -12.30
N LYS A 2 11.17 22.90 -11.24
CA LYS A 2 11.81 23.87 -10.34
C LYS A 2 13.12 24.45 -10.88
N ASP A 3 13.63 23.96 -11.97
CA ASP A 3 14.83 24.50 -12.66
C ASP A 3 14.59 25.93 -13.13
N ARG A 4 13.38 26.21 -13.63
CA ARG A 4 12.97 27.55 -14.12
C ARG A 4 12.96 28.61 -13.01
N PRO A 5 12.21 28.43 -11.88
CA PRO A 5 12.27 29.41 -10.81
C PRO A 5 13.65 29.47 -10.13
N ALA A 6 14.40 28.37 -10.04
CA ALA A 6 15.77 28.40 -9.52
C ALA A 6 16.66 29.33 -10.36
N LEU A 7 16.65 29.18 -11.69
CA LEU A 7 17.39 30.07 -12.59
C LEU A 7 16.92 31.52 -12.45
N ALA A 8 15.60 31.75 -12.50
CA ALA A 8 15.04 33.09 -12.44
C ALA A 8 15.36 33.84 -11.14
N MET A 9 15.35 33.15 -9.99
CA MET A 9 15.71 33.73 -8.69
C MET A 9 17.19 34.07 -8.58
N ILE A 10 18.08 33.22 -9.10
CA ILE A 10 19.52 33.50 -9.17
C ILE A 10 19.79 34.71 -10.08
N GLU A 11 19.22 34.71 -11.28
CA GLU A 11 19.38 35.83 -12.22
C GLU A 11 18.77 37.14 -11.69
N ALA A 12 17.68 37.06 -10.91
CA ALA A 12 17.14 38.27 -10.25
C ALA A 12 18.13 38.81 -9.22
N GLY A 13 18.77 37.96 -8.41
CA GLY A 13 19.81 38.37 -7.46
C GLY A 13 21.05 38.95 -8.15
N GLU A 14 21.48 38.37 -9.29
CA GLU A 14 22.57 38.93 -10.10
C GLU A 14 22.21 40.33 -10.66
N ARG A 15 21.01 40.50 -11.21
CA ARG A 15 20.54 41.78 -11.76
C ARG A 15 20.36 42.86 -10.71
N SER A 16 19.94 42.53 -9.50
CA SER A 16 19.81 43.47 -8.40
C SER A 16 21.16 43.84 -7.76
N GLY A 17 22.21 43.06 -8.02
CA GLY A 17 23.52 43.22 -7.36
C GLY A 17 23.56 42.63 -5.94
N GLU A 18 22.48 41.99 -5.47
CA GLU A 18 22.44 41.36 -4.15
C GLU A 18 23.24 40.05 -4.11
N LEU A 19 23.29 39.32 -5.24
CA LEU A 19 24.10 38.11 -5.40
C LEU A 19 25.42 38.47 -6.09
N THR A 20 26.51 38.43 -5.33
CA THR A 20 27.88 38.62 -5.82
C THR A 20 28.65 37.30 -5.81
N PRO A 21 29.78 37.17 -6.57
CA PRO A 21 30.52 35.91 -6.71
C PRO A 21 31.08 35.32 -5.41
N ASP A 22 31.30 36.17 -4.40
CA ASP A 22 31.84 35.81 -3.07
C ASP A 22 30.75 35.29 -2.13
N LYS A 23 29.48 35.59 -2.37
CA LYS A 23 28.35 35.12 -1.55
C LYS A 23 28.05 33.64 -1.73
N THR A 24 27.51 33.05 -0.67
CA THR A 24 26.93 31.70 -0.70
C THR A 24 25.43 31.80 -0.87
N VAL A 25 24.89 31.17 -1.89
CA VAL A 25 23.44 31.03 -2.07
C VAL A 25 22.92 30.13 -0.95
N ILE A 26 21.86 30.57 -0.25
CA ILE A 26 21.24 29.78 0.81
C ILE A 26 19.74 29.67 0.61
N GLU A 27 19.16 28.48 0.91
CA GLU A 27 17.72 28.27 0.82
C GLU A 27 17.25 27.16 1.76
N ALA A 28 16.04 27.32 2.30
CA ALA A 28 15.35 26.28 3.05
C ALA A 28 14.53 25.43 2.10
N THR A 29 15.02 24.23 1.79
CA THR A 29 14.29 23.35 0.87
C THR A 29 14.66 21.89 1.02
N SER A 30 13.66 21.04 1.13
CA SER A 30 13.79 19.59 1.09
C SER A 30 13.56 19.00 -0.30
N GLY A 31 13.29 19.82 -1.30
CA GLY A 31 12.68 19.38 -2.54
C GLY A 31 13.38 19.77 -3.83
N ASN A 32 12.56 19.85 -4.87
CA ASN A 32 12.99 20.07 -6.23
C ASN A 32 13.64 21.44 -6.47
N THR A 33 13.30 22.44 -5.66
CA THR A 33 13.96 23.76 -5.72
C THR A 33 15.44 23.64 -5.38
N GLY A 34 15.79 22.89 -4.31
CA GLY A 34 17.20 22.66 -3.96
C GLY A 34 17.97 21.95 -5.08
N ILE A 35 17.34 20.97 -5.75
CA ILE A 35 17.95 20.27 -6.90
C ILE A 35 18.19 21.23 -8.06
N GLY A 36 17.22 22.11 -8.34
CA GLY A 36 17.35 23.16 -9.36
C GLY A 36 18.46 24.17 -9.00
N LEU A 37 18.46 24.69 -7.77
CA LEU A 37 19.51 25.60 -7.28
C LEU A 37 20.90 24.95 -7.34
N ALA A 38 21.03 23.68 -6.93
CA ALA A 38 22.31 22.97 -7.02
C ALA A 38 22.83 22.84 -8.47
N MET A 39 21.93 22.62 -9.42
CA MET A 39 22.30 22.60 -10.84
C MET A 39 22.76 23.98 -11.31
N ILE A 40 22.00 25.03 -11.03
CA ILE A 40 22.30 26.39 -11.50
C ILE A 40 23.57 26.94 -10.83
N CYS A 41 23.72 26.75 -9.51
CA CYS A 41 24.91 27.20 -8.78
C CYS A 41 26.18 26.48 -9.29
N ALA A 42 26.09 25.15 -9.56
CA ALA A 42 27.22 24.42 -10.12
C ALA A 42 27.66 24.98 -11.48
N VAL A 43 26.71 25.33 -12.36
CA VAL A 43 27.00 25.91 -13.70
C VAL A 43 27.53 27.33 -13.63
N LYS A 44 26.97 28.15 -12.70
CA LYS A 44 27.33 29.57 -12.56
C LYS A 44 28.51 29.79 -11.59
N GLY A 45 29.00 28.76 -10.90
CA GLY A 45 30.15 28.83 -10.00
C GLY A 45 29.85 29.36 -8.59
N TYR A 46 28.59 29.40 -8.18
CA TYR A 46 28.23 29.84 -6.80
C TYR A 46 28.31 28.70 -5.79
N ARG A 47 28.73 29.02 -4.57
CA ARG A 47 28.59 28.13 -3.41
C ARG A 47 27.11 28.03 -3.04
N LEU A 48 26.65 26.85 -2.62
CA LEU A 48 25.26 26.61 -2.24
C LEU A 48 25.18 25.89 -0.89
N LEU A 49 24.42 26.44 0.05
CA LEU A 49 24.05 25.84 1.32
C LEU A 49 22.52 25.61 1.37
N LEU A 50 22.11 24.39 1.59
CA LEU A 50 20.68 24.03 1.67
C LEU A 50 20.35 23.52 3.08
N ALA A 51 19.43 24.20 3.77
CA ALA A 51 18.87 23.72 5.02
C ALA A 51 17.65 22.82 4.74
N MET A 52 17.60 21.66 5.38
CA MET A 52 16.49 20.71 5.22
C MET A 52 16.32 19.77 6.40
N SER A 53 15.09 19.30 6.60
CA SER A 53 14.76 18.28 7.60
C SER A 53 15.52 16.97 7.34
N ASP A 54 15.98 16.31 8.40
CA ASP A 54 16.64 15.00 8.31
C ASP A 54 15.68 13.86 7.91
N ALA A 55 14.35 14.11 7.93
CA ALA A 55 13.33 13.18 7.43
C ALA A 55 13.25 13.08 5.89
N VAL A 56 14.04 13.88 5.16
CA VAL A 56 14.09 13.87 3.68
C VAL A 56 14.77 12.61 3.16
N SER A 57 14.28 12.10 2.03
CA SER A 57 14.81 10.87 1.38
C SER A 57 16.32 10.95 1.12
N THR A 58 16.99 9.79 1.26
CA THR A 58 18.45 9.69 1.05
C THR A 58 18.85 10.00 -0.38
N GLU A 59 18.01 9.69 -1.37
CA GLU A 59 18.23 9.96 -2.80
C GLU A 59 18.40 11.46 -3.03
N ARG A 60 17.52 12.28 -2.46
CA ARG A 60 17.60 13.75 -2.60
C ARG A 60 18.89 14.30 -2.03
N ARG A 61 19.28 13.85 -0.84
CA ARG A 61 20.56 14.28 -0.21
C ARG A 61 21.77 13.87 -1.08
N LYS A 62 21.75 12.66 -1.66
CA LYS A 62 22.81 12.21 -2.57
C LYS A 62 22.88 13.05 -3.84
N ILE A 63 21.74 13.34 -4.47
CA ILE A 63 21.69 14.20 -5.68
C ILE A 63 22.26 15.57 -5.41
N LEU A 64 21.90 16.20 -4.29
CA LEU A 64 22.36 17.53 -3.91
C LEU A 64 23.88 17.57 -3.67
N ARG A 65 24.40 16.62 -2.90
CA ARG A 65 25.85 16.49 -2.65
C ARG A 65 26.64 16.21 -3.93
N ALA A 66 26.11 15.36 -4.82
CA ALA A 66 26.74 15.06 -6.10
C ALA A 66 26.85 16.29 -7.02
N ARG A 67 25.99 17.30 -6.81
CA ARG A 67 26.02 18.59 -7.50
C ARG A 67 26.79 19.68 -6.75
N GLY A 68 27.50 19.34 -5.67
CA GLY A 68 28.36 20.26 -4.93
C GLY A 68 27.65 21.08 -3.86
N ALA A 69 26.37 20.85 -3.58
CA ALA A 69 25.66 21.58 -2.51
C ALA A 69 26.10 21.11 -1.11
N GLU A 70 26.33 22.06 -0.22
CA GLU A 70 26.42 21.81 1.20
C GLU A 70 25.02 21.64 1.80
N ILE A 71 24.87 20.70 2.76
CA ILE A 71 23.59 20.39 3.38
C ILE A 71 23.67 20.58 4.88
N LEU A 72 22.79 21.43 5.40
CA LEU A 72 22.54 21.61 6.81
C LEU A 72 21.27 20.87 7.20
N LEU A 73 21.37 19.86 8.08
CA LEU A 73 20.22 19.09 8.53
C LEU A 73 19.60 19.71 9.78
N THR A 74 18.27 19.86 9.76
CA THR A 74 17.47 20.28 10.91
C THR A 74 16.63 19.14 11.45
N PRO A 75 16.20 19.16 12.73
CA PRO A 75 15.43 18.08 13.33
C PRO A 75 14.14 17.75 12.56
N GLY A 76 13.89 16.44 12.33
CA GLY A 76 12.79 15.95 11.51
C GLY A 76 11.40 16.39 11.97
N HIS A 77 11.20 16.50 13.28
CA HIS A 77 9.93 16.91 13.87
C HIS A 77 9.54 18.37 13.61
N LEU A 78 10.52 19.23 13.27
CA LEU A 78 10.28 20.63 12.91
C LEU A 78 9.93 20.81 11.42
N GLY A 79 10.07 19.76 10.62
CA GLY A 79 9.72 19.79 9.21
C GLY A 79 10.45 20.87 8.40
N THR A 80 9.74 21.47 7.45
CA THR A 80 10.26 22.56 6.61
C THR A 80 10.41 23.87 7.39
N ASP A 81 9.53 24.12 8.36
CA ASP A 81 9.52 25.37 9.11
C ASP A 81 10.80 25.52 9.95
N GLY A 82 11.30 24.43 10.56
CA GLY A 82 12.60 24.45 11.25
C GLY A 82 13.78 24.74 10.33
N ALA A 83 13.74 24.30 9.07
CA ALA A 83 14.77 24.66 8.09
C ALA A 83 14.71 26.15 7.68
N ILE A 84 13.51 26.71 7.56
CA ILE A 84 13.31 28.14 7.27
C ILE A 84 13.85 29.00 8.41
N GLU A 85 13.50 28.66 9.65
CA GLU A 85 14.01 29.38 10.82
C GLU A 85 15.53 29.39 10.90
N GLU A 86 16.17 28.25 10.59
CA GLU A 86 17.62 28.12 10.60
C GLU A 86 18.29 28.96 9.51
N VAL A 87 17.71 29.02 8.30
CA VAL A 87 18.19 29.90 7.22
C VAL A 87 18.11 31.37 7.65
N TYR A 88 16.98 31.80 8.21
CA TYR A 88 16.84 33.16 8.69
C TYR A 88 17.80 33.49 9.85
N ARG A 89 18.12 32.52 10.72
CA ARG A 89 19.11 32.68 11.76
C ARG A 89 20.50 32.98 11.18
N LEU A 90 20.95 32.15 10.23
CA LEU A 90 22.27 32.30 9.58
C LEU A 90 22.40 33.62 8.84
N ILE A 91 21.36 34.05 8.14
CA ILE A 91 21.37 35.36 7.44
C ILE A 91 21.44 36.52 8.41
N ARG A 92 20.76 36.48 9.56
CA ARG A 92 20.84 37.53 10.59
C ARG A 92 22.22 37.58 11.23
N GLU A 93 22.92 36.45 11.37
CA GLU A 93 24.27 36.39 11.96
C GLU A 93 25.36 36.90 11.00
N ASP A 94 25.20 36.64 9.69
CA ASP A 94 26.20 37.07 8.69
C ASP A 94 25.50 37.44 7.35
N PRO A 95 24.89 38.62 7.26
CA PRO A 95 24.09 39.04 6.10
C PRO A 95 24.93 39.27 4.84
N ASP A 96 26.20 39.58 4.99
CA ASP A 96 27.09 39.83 3.84
C ASP A 96 27.58 38.53 3.17
N ARG A 97 27.57 37.44 3.91
CA ARG A 97 28.00 36.12 3.45
C ARG A 97 26.97 35.41 2.57
N TYR A 98 25.69 35.64 2.82
CA TYR A 98 24.63 34.86 2.23
C TYR A 98 23.75 35.67 1.26
N PHE A 99 23.26 34.99 0.23
CA PHE A 99 22.14 35.43 -0.60
C PHE A 99 21.02 34.40 -0.52
N MET A 100 19.87 34.80 0.01
CA MET A 100 18.68 33.96 0.08
C MET A 100 17.86 34.07 -1.18
N THR A 101 17.53 32.93 -1.83
CA THR A 101 16.65 32.94 -3.01
C THR A 101 15.20 33.24 -2.66
N ASP A 102 14.80 32.98 -1.40
CA ASP A 102 13.49 33.25 -0.82
C ASP A 102 12.31 32.76 -1.70
N GLN A 103 12.32 31.48 -1.99
CA GLN A 103 11.35 30.88 -2.91
C GLN A 103 9.88 31.10 -2.57
N TYR A 104 9.56 31.46 -1.33
CA TYR A 104 8.18 31.69 -0.87
C TYR A 104 7.69 33.12 -1.15
N ASN A 105 8.60 34.09 -1.20
CA ASN A 105 8.25 35.50 -1.33
C ASN A 105 8.78 36.14 -2.60
N ASN A 106 9.85 35.58 -3.20
CA ASN A 106 10.50 36.12 -4.38
C ASN A 106 9.58 36.08 -5.62
N PRO A 107 9.25 37.25 -6.22
CA PRO A 107 8.41 37.32 -7.40
C PRO A 107 8.96 36.54 -8.62
N ALA A 108 10.29 36.41 -8.73
CA ALA A 108 10.94 35.67 -9.80
C ALA A 108 10.47 34.20 -9.87
N ASN A 109 10.02 33.63 -8.74
CA ASN A 109 9.47 32.27 -8.71
C ASN A 109 8.21 32.15 -9.58
N TRP A 110 7.19 32.98 -9.38
CA TRP A 110 5.99 32.92 -10.21
C TRP A 110 6.20 33.47 -11.62
N GLN A 111 7.06 34.49 -11.79
CA GLN A 111 7.39 35.08 -13.09
C GLN A 111 8.02 34.07 -14.05
N ALA A 112 8.87 33.17 -13.56
CA ALA A 112 9.44 32.09 -14.34
C ALA A 112 8.37 31.15 -14.93
N HIS A 113 7.27 30.93 -14.23
CA HIS A 113 6.16 30.12 -14.71
C HIS A 113 5.21 30.93 -15.61
N TYR A 114 5.05 32.23 -15.36
CA TYR A 114 4.26 33.12 -16.19
C TYR A 114 4.84 33.24 -17.60
N GLY A 115 6.14 33.60 -17.71
CA GLY A 115 6.82 33.80 -18.99
C GLY A 115 7.29 32.52 -19.68
N GLY A 116 7.50 31.44 -18.92
CA GLY A 116 7.97 30.16 -19.42
C GLY A 116 6.87 29.11 -19.49
N THR A 117 6.61 28.43 -18.35
CA THR A 117 5.73 27.27 -18.28
C THR A 117 4.34 27.52 -18.89
N ALA A 118 3.70 28.64 -18.55
CA ALA A 118 2.37 28.96 -19.02
C ALA A 118 2.35 29.29 -20.52
N SER A 119 3.35 30.03 -21.00
CA SER A 119 3.46 30.33 -22.45
C SER A 119 3.66 29.07 -23.27
N GLU A 120 4.56 28.18 -22.84
CA GLU A 120 4.78 26.90 -23.53
C GLU A 120 3.51 26.02 -23.54
N ILE A 121 2.73 26.00 -22.43
CA ILE A 121 1.46 25.27 -22.39
C ILE A 121 0.46 25.87 -23.41
N LEU A 122 0.32 27.20 -23.45
CA LEU A 122 -0.55 27.87 -24.41
C LEU A 122 -0.13 27.56 -25.85
N ASP A 123 1.15 27.63 -26.15
CA ASP A 123 1.68 27.32 -27.47
C ASP A 123 1.42 25.86 -27.89
N GLN A 124 1.65 24.91 -26.98
CA GLN A 124 1.46 23.48 -27.23
C GLN A 124 0.01 23.06 -27.36
N THR A 125 -0.92 23.78 -26.72
CA THR A 125 -2.36 23.50 -26.77
C THR A 125 -3.11 24.36 -27.76
N GLY A 126 -2.40 25.26 -28.47
CA GLY A 126 -3.04 26.28 -29.32
C GLY A 126 -3.92 27.25 -28.52
N GLY A 127 -3.71 27.36 -27.20
CA GLY A 127 -4.51 28.16 -26.30
C GLY A 127 -5.85 27.52 -25.89
N GLU A 128 -6.16 26.32 -26.37
CA GLU A 128 -7.39 25.59 -26.07
C GLU A 128 -7.26 24.80 -24.76
N ILE A 129 -7.50 25.48 -23.64
CA ILE A 129 -7.46 24.94 -22.29
C ILE A 129 -8.77 25.28 -21.57
N ASP A 130 -9.43 24.29 -20.99
CA ASP A 130 -10.62 24.48 -20.16
C ASP A 130 -10.31 24.45 -18.67
N CYS A 131 -9.31 23.65 -18.28
CA CYS A 131 -8.94 23.49 -16.89
C CYS A 131 -7.43 23.26 -16.72
N PHE A 132 -6.85 23.94 -15.74
CA PHE A 132 -5.48 23.72 -15.30
C PHE A 132 -5.45 23.21 -13.85
N VAL A 133 -4.76 22.09 -13.61
CA VAL A 133 -4.60 21.50 -12.28
C VAL A 133 -3.13 21.45 -11.91
N ALA A 134 -2.79 22.08 -10.78
CA ALA A 134 -1.44 22.05 -10.25
C ALA A 134 -1.43 21.94 -8.73
N THR A 135 -0.43 21.24 -8.20
CA THR A 135 -0.20 21.11 -6.76
C THR A 135 0.50 22.34 -6.18
N MET A 136 0.25 22.61 -4.89
CA MET A 136 0.74 23.78 -4.18
C MET A 136 1.82 23.39 -3.17
N GLY A 137 3.01 23.99 -3.33
CA GLY A 137 4.08 24.09 -2.35
C GLY A 137 4.35 25.55 -2.08
N THR A 138 5.34 26.15 -2.78
CA THR A 138 5.55 27.62 -2.77
C THR A 138 4.47 28.40 -3.54
N THR A 139 3.58 27.72 -4.22
CA THR A 139 2.52 28.25 -5.09
C THR A 139 2.99 28.93 -6.39
N GLY A 140 4.30 29.13 -6.61
CA GLY A 140 4.83 29.85 -7.76
C GLY A 140 4.31 29.32 -9.10
N THR A 141 4.25 27.98 -9.27
CA THR A 141 3.75 27.35 -10.52
C THR A 141 2.30 27.74 -10.79
N VAL A 142 1.41 27.49 -9.81
CA VAL A 142 -0.02 27.76 -10.00
C VAL A 142 -0.29 29.26 -10.15
N MET A 143 0.43 30.12 -9.42
CA MET A 143 0.26 31.58 -9.48
C MET A 143 0.74 32.18 -10.79
N GLY A 144 1.90 31.72 -11.29
CA GLY A 144 2.42 32.17 -12.58
C GLY A 144 1.55 31.73 -13.76
N CYS A 145 1.18 30.44 -13.77
CA CYS A 145 0.30 29.90 -14.83
C CYS A 145 -1.10 30.54 -14.78
N ALA A 146 -1.69 30.68 -13.60
CA ALA A 146 -3.02 31.28 -13.44
C ALA A 146 -3.07 32.70 -14.01
N ARG A 147 -2.07 33.55 -13.72
CA ARG A 147 -2.02 34.90 -14.26
C ARG A 147 -1.98 34.89 -15.78
N ARG A 148 -1.09 34.13 -16.39
CA ARG A 148 -0.94 34.06 -17.83
C ARG A 148 -2.17 33.48 -18.53
N PHE A 149 -2.77 32.45 -17.93
CA PHE A 149 -4.00 31.84 -18.50
C PHE A 149 -5.20 32.78 -18.42
N ARG A 150 -5.38 33.52 -17.31
CA ARG A 150 -6.45 34.53 -17.19
C ARG A 150 -6.34 35.67 -18.18
N GLU A 151 -5.11 36.08 -18.50
CA GLU A 151 -4.88 37.10 -19.54
C GLU A 151 -5.22 36.57 -20.95
N HIS A 152 -5.04 35.26 -21.17
CA HIS A 152 -5.39 34.63 -22.45
C HIS A 152 -6.89 34.36 -22.55
N ASN A 153 -7.49 33.73 -21.54
CA ASN A 153 -8.93 33.42 -21.45
C ASN A 153 -9.35 33.32 -19.98
N GLU A 154 -10.21 34.22 -19.53
CA GLU A 154 -10.69 34.26 -18.16
C GLU A 154 -11.53 33.06 -17.73
N ASN A 155 -12.07 32.29 -18.70
CA ASN A 155 -12.88 31.11 -18.43
C ASN A 155 -12.05 29.84 -18.11
N ILE A 156 -10.72 29.85 -18.29
CA ILE A 156 -9.87 28.74 -17.93
C ILE A 156 -9.96 28.50 -16.41
N ARG A 157 -10.44 27.34 -16.00
CA ARG A 157 -10.58 26.98 -14.59
C ARG A 157 -9.23 26.62 -13.97
N ILE A 158 -8.87 27.27 -12.88
CA ILE A 158 -7.60 27.06 -12.17
C ILE A 158 -7.86 26.34 -10.87
N ILE A 159 -7.31 25.13 -10.72
CA ILE A 159 -7.48 24.30 -9.53
C ILE A 159 -6.13 24.09 -8.85
N GLY A 160 -6.02 24.58 -7.62
CA GLY A 160 -4.89 24.35 -6.73
C GLY A 160 -5.14 23.14 -5.84
N VAL A 161 -4.17 22.21 -5.78
CA VAL A 161 -4.25 21.00 -4.97
C VAL A 161 -3.27 21.10 -3.81
N GLU A 162 -3.75 20.94 -2.58
CA GLU A 162 -2.94 20.89 -1.36
C GLU A 162 -3.23 19.63 -0.55
N PRO A 163 -2.28 19.12 0.23
CA PRO A 163 -2.52 17.98 1.10
C PRO A 163 -3.33 18.37 2.35
N TYR A 164 -3.87 17.40 3.08
CA TYR A 164 -4.35 17.63 4.45
C TYR A 164 -3.19 17.92 5.40
N LEU A 165 -3.47 18.54 6.55
CA LEU A 165 -2.45 18.75 7.60
C LEU A 165 -1.89 17.43 8.11
N GLY A 166 -0.59 17.37 8.37
CA GLY A 166 0.10 16.16 8.82
C GLY A 166 0.43 15.15 7.73
N HIS A 167 0.36 15.56 6.47
CA HIS A 167 0.61 14.73 5.29
C HIS A 167 2.07 14.24 5.15
N LYS A 168 2.23 13.23 4.27
CA LYS A 168 3.53 12.65 3.88
C LYS A 168 3.93 12.99 2.43
N LEU A 169 3.17 13.83 1.75
CA LEU A 169 3.41 14.25 0.36
C LEU A 169 4.56 15.26 0.30
N GLN A 170 5.75 14.76 -0.02
CA GLN A 170 6.96 15.60 -0.08
C GLN A 170 6.87 16.62 -1.23
N GLY A 171 7.24 17.87 -0.93
CA GLY A 171 7.25 18.98 -1.89
C GLY A 171 5.93 19.74 -1.99
N LEU A 172 4.89 19.29 -1.29
CA LEU A 172 3.63 20.01 -1.12
C LEU A 172 3.58 20.67 0.25
N LYS A 173 2.67 21.63 0.39
CA LYS A 173 2.42 22.36 1.63
C LYS A 173 0.93 22.66 1.76
N ASN A 174 0.40 22.52 2.96
CA ASN A 174 -0.94 23.03 3.27
C ASN A 174 -0.82 24.51 3.66
N LEU A 175 -1.66 25.36 3.07
CA LEU A 175 -1.61 26.81 3.33
C LEU A 175 -2.00 27.24 4.76
N LYS A 176 -2.44 26.28 5.60
CA LYS A 176 -2.69 26.49 7.03
C LYS A 176 -1.46 26.17 7.89
N GLU A 177 -0.37 25.67 7.31
CA GLU A 177 0.90 25.53 7.99
C GLU A 177 1.48 26.91 8.35
N ALA A 178 2.46 26.97 9.28
CA ALA A 178 2.92 28.22 9.88
C ALA A 178 3.45 29.24 8.86
N TYR A 179 4.05 28.78 7.76
CA TYR A 179 4.63 29.67 6.75
C TYR A 179 3.81 29.67 5.46
N ARG A 180 2.98 30.73 5.28
CA ARG A 180 2.20 30.93 4.06
C ARG A 180 3.00 31.75 3.04
N PRO A 181 3.13 31.29 1.77
CA PRO A 181 3.84 32.06 0.73
C PRO A 181 3.17 33.43 0.46
N GLU A 182 3.96 34.51 0.43
CA GLU A 182 3.44 35.85 0.11
C GLU A 182 3.03 35.99 -1.36
N ILE A 183 3.66 35.21 -2.24
CA ILE A 183 3.30 35.17 -3.67
C ILE A 183 1.92 34.56 -3.92
N PHE A 184 1.32 33.88 -2.92
CA PHE A 184 0.00 33.28 -3.05
C PHE A 184 -1.11 34.32 -3.00
N LYS A 185 -1.97 34.30 -4.03
CA LYS A 185 -3.18 35.12 -4.15
C LYS A 185 -4.37 34.20 -4.41
N LYS A 186 -5.31 34.13 -3.47
CA LYS A 186 -6.46 33.24 -3.51
C LYS A 186 -7.37 33.52 -4.70
N GLU A 187 -7.50 34.77 -5.07
CA GLU A 187 -8.36 35.26 -6.17
C GLU A 187 -7.98 34.74 -7.56
N TRP A 188 -6.79 34.16 -7.70
CA TRP A 188 -6.35 33.52 -8.94
C TRP A 188 -6.80 32.06 -9.09
N LEU A 189 -7.39 31.48 -8.04
CA LEU A 189 -7.91 30.10 -8.05
C LEU A 189 -9.42 30.07 -8.10
N ASP A 190 -9.98 29.26 -8.98
CA ASP A 190 -11.41 28.94 -8.95
C ASP A 190 -11.74 27.93 -7.85
N LYS A 191 -10.82 26.99 -7.63
CA LYS A 191 -10.99 25.97 -6.60
C LYS A 191 -9.68 25.60 -5.94
N LYS A 192 -9.73 25.39 -4.62
CA LYS A 192 -8.67 24.80 -3.83
C LYS A 192 -9.19 23.46 -3.26
N VAL A 193 -8.48 22.37 -3.48
CA VAL A 193 -8.91 21.02 -3.12
C VAL A 193 -7.84 20.36 -2.26
N ASN A 194 -8.26 19.68 -1.18
CA ASN A 194 -7.38 18.87 -0.36
C ASN A 194 -7.35 17.44 -0.89
N ILE A 195 -6.19 16.79 -0.77
CA ILE A 195 -5.94 15.42 -1.21
C ILE A 195 -5.36 14.59 -0.06
N ASP A 196 -5.77 13.32 0.00
CA ASP A 196 -5.24 12.32 0.91
C ASP A 196 -3.94 11.70 0.37
N ASP A 197 -3.04 11.32 1.29
CA ASP A 197 -1.74 10.75 0.95
C ASP A 197 -1.87 9.44 0.14
N GLU A 198 -2.75 8.54 0.57
CA GLU A 198 -2.86 7.23 -0.07
C GLU A 198 -3.53 7.32 -1.45
N GLU A 199 -4.50 8.22 -1.63
CA GLU A 199 -5.08 8.52 -2.95
C GLU A 199 -4.02 9.03 -3.92
N ALA A 200 -3.16 9.95 -3.47
CA ALA A 200 -2.05 10.47 -4.26
C ALA A 200 -1.02 9.38 -4.59
N PHE A 201 -0.66 8.54 -3.61
CA PHE A 201 0.29 7.45 -3.79
C PHE A 201 -0.23 6.40 -4.76
N GLU A 202 -1.49 5.97 -4.62
CA GLU A 202 -2.04 4.97 -5.52
C GLU A 202 -2.17 5.49 -6.95
N MET A 203 -2.59 6.73 -7.15
CA MET A 203 -2.61 7.34 -8.48
C MET A 203 -1.20 7.43 -9.08
N THR A 204 -0.18 7.74 -8.28
CA THR A 204 1.21 7.77 -8.74
C THR A 204 1.66 6.39 -9.22
N ARG A 205 1.32 5.33 -8.46
CA ARG A 205 1.63 3.93 -8.85
C ARG A 205 0.89 3.51 -10.11
N ARG A 206 -0.38 3.93 -10.25
CA ARG A 206 -1.20 3.65 -11.44
C ARG A 206 -0.64 4.34 -12.68
N LEU A 207 -0.25 5.60 -12.60
CA LEU A 207 0.42 6.30 -13.72
C LEU A 207 1.65 5.55 -14.20
N GLY A 208 2.45 4.99 -13.28
CA GLY A 208 3.60 4.17 -13.65
C GLY A 208 3.23 2.84 -14.30
N ARG A 209 2.22 2.13 -13.77
CA ARG A 209 1.84 0.79 -14.24
C ARG A 209 0.93 0.79 -15.47
N GLU A 210 0.01 1.75 -15.56
CA GLU A 210 -1.05 1.78 -16.56
C GLU A 210 -0.67 2.69 -17.76
N GLU A 211 0.08 3.78 -17.50
CA GLU A 211 0.43 4.77 -18.53
C GLU A 211 1.94 4.83 -18.83
N GLY A 212 2.77 4.09 -18.09
CA GLY A 212 4.23 4.14 -18.23
C GLY A 212 4.87 5.46 -17.77
N LEU A 213 4.11 6.30 -17.04
CA LEU A 213 4.57 7.61 -16.56
C LEU A 213 5.14 7.48 -15.14
N PHE A 214 6.46 7.36 -15.03
CA PHE A 214 7.14 7.23 -13.74
C PHE A 214 7.36 8.60 -13.10
N VAL A 215 6.34 9.07 -12.39
CA VAL A 215 6.25 10.43 -11.81
C VAL A 215 6.30 10.41 -10.28
N GLY A 216 6.50 11.58 -9.66
CA GLY A 216 6.51 11.74 -8.21
C GLY A 216 5.11 11.85 -7.59
N MET A 217 5.05 11.78 -6.24
CA MET A 217 3.79 11.75 -5.49
C MET A 217 2.91 13.01 -5.66
N SER A 218 3.51 14.17 -5.91
CA SER A 218 2.76 15.39 -6.20
C SER A 218 2.05 15.34 -7.55
N SER A 219 2.61 14.59 -8.51
CA SER A 219 1.98 14.38 -9.83
C SER A 219 0.74 13.49 -9.71
N GLY A 220 0.82 12.44 -8.87
CA GLY A 220 -0.35 11.62 -8.54
C GLY A 220 -1.45 12.44 -7.86
N ALA A 221 -1.09 13.30 -6.92
CA ALA A 221 -2.02 14.21 -6.26
C ALA A 221 -2.75 15.13 -7.26
N ALA A 222 -2.03 15.71 -8.22
CA ALA A 222 -2.62 16.52 -9.29
C ALA A 222 -3.54 15.68 -10.18
N MET A 223 -3.11 14.47 -10.56
CA MET A 223 -3.87 13.60 -11.46
C MET A 223 -5.17 13.08 -10.85
N VAL A 224 -5.22 12.80 -9.55
CA VAL A 224 -6.48 12.44 -8.86
C VAL A 224 -7.54 13.52 -9.10
N ILE A 225 -7.18 14.78 -8.88
CA ILE A 225 -8.10 15.90 -9.02
C ILE A 225 -8.46 16.16 -10.49
N ALA A 226 -7.49 16.02 -11.39
CA ALA A 226 -7.75 16.13 -12.84
C ALA A 226 -8.72 15.05 -13.33
N ALA A 227 -8.54 13.80 -12.90
CA ALA A 227 -9.46 12.72 -13.24
C ALA A 227 -10.86 12.94 -12.67
N GLN A 228 -11.00 13.52 -11.47
CA GLN A 228 -12.28 13.92 -10.92
C GLN A 228 -12.95 15.03 -11.74
N GLN A 229 -12.18 16.01 -12.23
CA GLN A 229 -12.71 17.06 -13.11
C GLN A 229 -13.12 16.50 -14.48
N ALA A 230 -12.33 15.63 -15.07
CA ALA A 230 -12.63 15.00 -16.35
C ALA A 230 -13.97 14.24 -16.34
N ARG A 231 -14.29 13.56 -15.24
CA ARG A 231 -15.59 12.87 -15.07
C ARG A 231 -16.80 13.83 -15.02
N GLN A 232 -16.58 15.10 -14.75
CA GLN A 232 -17.61 16.14 -14.65
C GLN A 232 -17.74 16.96 -15.94
N MET A 233 -16.83 16.77 -16.91
CA MET A 233 -16.81 17.45 -18.18
C MET A 233 -17.29 16.52 -19.30
N ASN A 234 -18.10 17.03 -20.21
CA ASN A 234 -18.52 16.28 -21.40
C ASN A 234 -17.44 16.27 -22.49
N SER A 235 -16.66 17.34 -22.56
CA SER A 235 -15.56 17.53 -23.50
C SER A 235 -14.64 18.64 -22.99
N GLY A 236 -13.44 18.77 -23.55
CA GLY A 236 -12.50 19.83 -23.24
C GLY A 236 -11.10 19.33 -22.91
N THR A 237 -10.18 20.28 -22.71
CA THR A 237 -8.77 20.03 -22.42
C THR A 237 -8.44 20.36 -20.97
N ILE A 238 -7.95 19.34 -20.24
CA ILE A 238 -7.43 19.51 -18.89
C ILE A 238 -5.90 19.38 -18.93
N VAL A 239 -5.22 20.42 -18.53
CA VAL A 239 -3.75 20.41 -18.40
C VAL A 239 -3.37 20.10 -16.96
N VAL A 240 -2.56 19.07 -16.76
CA VAL A 240 -2.05 18.64 -15.45
C VAL A 240 -0.54 18.73 -15.46
N LEU A 241 0.02 19.38 -14.45
CA LEU A 241 1.46 19.54 -14.36
C LEU A 241 2.10 18.46 -13.50
N PHE A 242 2.97 17.64 -14.10
CA PHE A 242 3.79 16.66 -13.39
C PHE A 242 5.15 17.28 -13.04
N ALA A 243 5.40 17.44 -11.75
CA ALA A 243 6.49 18.27 -11.27
C ALA A 243 7.86 17.61 -11.32
N ASP A 244 7.93 16.29 -11.12
CA ASP A 244 9.17 15.52 -11.07
C ASP A 244 8.93 14.02 -11.37
N SER A 245 10.03 13.26 -11.34
CA SER A 245 10.02 11.83 -11.62
C SER A 245 10.06 10.96 -10.36
N GLY A 246 9.65 9.69 -10.50
CA GLY A 246 9.50 8.72 -9.42
C GLY A 246 10.80 8.27 -8.77
N GLU A 247 11.95 8.34 -9.48
CA GLU A 247 13.26 7.91 -8.97
C GLU A 247 13.67 8.63 -7.68
N ARG A 248 13.14 9.83 -7.44
CA ARG A 248 13.41 10.62 -6.23
C ARG A 248 12.76 10.09 -4.97
N TYR A 249 11.90 9.06 -5.11
CA TYR A 249 11.01 8.56 -4.05
C TYR A 249 11.14 7.06 -3.79
N LEU A 250 12.13 6.38 -4.39
CA LEU A 250 12.30 4.92 -4.31
C LEU A 250 12.42 4.41 -2.87
N SER A 251 13.06 5.16 -1.96
CA SER A 251 13.18 4.80 -0.53
C SER A 251 12.04 5.29 0.34
N THR A 252 10.99 5.88 -0.25
CA THR A 252 9.85 6.43 0.51
C THR A 252 8.68 5.45 0.57
N PRO A 253 7.67 5.67 1.43
CA PRO A 253 6.47 4.86 1.48
C PRO A 253 5.70 4.76 0.15
N LEU A 254 5.93 5.67 -0.80
CA LEU A 254 5.32 5.64 -2.14
C LEU A 254 5.59 4.32 -2.87
N PHE A 255 6.84 3.85 -2.86
CA PHE A 255 7.26 2.61 -3.54
C PHE A 255 7.70 1.52 -2.55
N ALA A 256 7.54 1.76 -1.24
CA ALA A 256 7.78 0.69 -0.28
C ALA A 256 6.84 -0.48 -0.59
N GLU A 257 7.39 -1.67 -0.77
CA GLU A 257 6.58 -2.88 -0.75
C GLU A 257 5.79 -2.89 0.55
N LYS A 258 4.45 -2.87 0.44
CA LYS A 258 3.60 -3.13 1.61
C LYS A 258 4.00 -4.53 2.08
N LYS A 259 4.84 -4.65 3.11
CA LYS A 259 5.05 -5.93 3.78
C LYS A 259 3.66 -6.41 4.15
N LYS A 260 3.20 -7.44 3.45
CA LYS A 260 1.91 -8.08 3.79
C LYS A 260 2.02 -8.47 5.25
N ALA A 261 1.11 -8.00 6.09
CA ALA A 261 1.13 -8.31 7.51
C ALA A 261 1.33 -9.82 7.70
N GLU A 262 2.17 -10.26 8.60
CA GLU A 262 2.40 -11.67 8.86
C GLU A 262 1.08 -12.34 9.28
N ILE A 263 0.84 -13.53 8.75
CA ILE A 263 -0.33 -14.33 9.13
C ILE A 263 0.05 -15.12 10.39
N TYR A 264 -0.71 -14.97 11.44
CA TYR A 264 -0.54 -15.75 12.67
C TYR A 264 -1.72 -16.68 12.87
N LEU A 265 -1.45 -17.98 13.02
CA LEU A 265 -2.44 -18.99 13.32
C LEU A 265 -2.16 -19.62 14.68
N PHE A 266 -3.22 -20.03 15.38
CA PHE A 266 -3.06 -20.82 16.59
C PHE A 266 -2.60 -22.23 16.22
N ASN A 267 -1.42 -22.59 16.69
CA ASN A 267 -0.83 -23.91 16.49
C ASN A 267 -1.14 -24.78 17.71
N THR A 268 -1.92 -25.82 17.50
CA THR A 268 -2.34 -26.75 18.57
C THR A 268 -1.14 -27.48 19.19
N LEU A 269 -0.10 -27.78 18.39
CA LEU A 269 1.09 -28.48 18.89
C LEU A 269 1.90 -27.63 19.88
N SER A 270 2.10 -26.35 19.57
CA SER A 270 2.82 -25.40 20.45
C SER A 270 1.89 -24.67 21.42
N ARG A 271 0.57 -24.80 21.27
CA ARG A 271 -0.49 -24.11 22.05
C ARG A 271 -0.34 -22.59 22.09
N SER A 272 0.19 -22.02 21.04
CA SER A 272 0.45 -20.60 20.89
C SER A 272 0.14 -20.13 19.47
N LYS A 273 -0.04 -18.82 19.29
CA LYS A 273 -0.09 -18.22 17.97
C LYS A 273 1.32 -18.17 17.39
N THR A 274 1.52 -18.82 16.25
CA THR A 274 2.79 -18.83 15.52
C THR A 274 2.63 -18.19 14.14
N PRO A 275 3.69 -17.61 13.55
CA PRO A 275 3.66 -17.20 12.17
C PRO A 275 3.28 -18.38 11.28
N PHE A 276 2.42 -18.11 10.30
CA PHE A 276 2.06 -19.11 9.29
C PHE A 276 3.08 -19.06 8.15
N ASP A 277 3.80 -20.16 7.98
CA ASP A 277 4.77 -20.35 6.91
C ASP A 277 4.34 -21.56 6.06
N PRO A 278 3.98 -21.37 4.77
CA PRO A 278 3.62 -22.48 3.90
C PRO A 278 4.79 -23.43 3.67
N ILE A 279 4.55 -24.72 3.71
CA ILE A 279 5.57 -25.76 3.40
C ILE A 279 6.16 -25.57 2.01
N GLN A 280 5.35 -25.11 1.05
CA GLN A 280 5.78 -24.72 -0.28
C GLN A 280 5.50 -23.23 -0.49
N SER A 281 6.51 -22.48 -0.87
CA SER A 281 6.35 -21.04 -1.12
C SER A 281 5.22 -20.77 -2.12
N GLY A 282 4.29 -19.90 -1.75
CA GLY A 282 3.15 -19.50 -2.56
C GLY A 282 2.01 -20.52 -2.65
N ARG A 283 2.12 -21.71 -2.02
CA ARG A 283 1.10 -22.77 -2.07
C ARG A 283 0.69 -23.23 -0.68
N VAL A 284 -0.60 -23.45 -0.49
CA VAL A 284 -1.17 -23.95 0.78
C VAL A 284 -2.08 -25.14 0.50
N SER A 285 -1.80 -26.26 1.14
CA SER A 285 -2.73 -27.39 1.21
C SER A 285 -3.53 -27.29 2.51
N MET A 286 -4.83 -27.14 2.40
CA MET A 286 -5.74 -26.97 3.53
C MET A 286 -6.67 -28.20 3.60
N TYR A 287 -6.64 -28.89 4.73
CA TYR A 287 -7.57 -29.98 5.01
C TYR A 287 -8.49 -29.58 6.16
N THR A 288 -9.79 -29.80 5.97
CA THR A 288 -10.79 -29.57 7.03
C THR A 288 -11.67 -30.79 7.20
N CYS A 289 -12.06 -31.06 8.45
CA CYS A 289 -12.97 -32.15 8.75
C CYS A 289 -14.37 -31.81 8.22
N GLY A 290 -14.94 -32.68 7.41
CA GLY A 290 -16.29 -32.55 6.87
C GLY A 290 -17.38 -33.09 7.81
N PRO A 291 -18.63 -33.28 7.32
CA PRO A 291 -19.73 -33.79 8.10
C PRO A 291 -19.68 -35.31 8.22
N THR A 292 -20.36 -35.86 9.25
CA THR A 292 -20.84 -37.23 9.24
C THR A 292 -22.23 -37.25 8.56
N ALA A 293 -22.37 -38.04 7.51
CA ALA A 293 -23.56 -38.06 6.65
C ALA A 293 -24.73 -38.85 7.25
N ASN A 294 -25.14 -38.53 8.48
CA ASN A 294 -26.21 -39.20 9.21
C ASN A 294 -27.36 -38.27 9.63
N LYS A 295 -27.23 -36.99 9.45
CA LYS A 295 -28.23 -35.96 9.74
C LYS A 295 -27.90 -34.66 9.02
N ALA A 296 -28.88 -33.76 8.90
CA ALA A 296 -28.63 -32.39 8.45
C ALA A 296 -27.66 -31.66 9.41
N ILE A 297 -26.80 -30.81 8.87
CA ILE A 297 -25.89 -30.01 9.70
C ILE A 297 -26.67 -28.96 10.50
N HIS A 298 -26.17 -28.63 11.66
CA HIS A 298 -26.77 -27.60 12.50
C HIS A 298 -25.87 -26.35 12.57
N LEU A 299 -26.40 -25.24 13.09
CA LEU A 299 -25.74 -23.94 13.13
C LEU A 299 -24.31 -23.97 13.74
N GLY A 300 -24.09 -24.83 14.75
CA GLY A 300 -22.77 -24.98 15.36
C GLY A 300 -21.73 -25.58 14.39
N GLU A 301 -22.17 -26.49 13.50
CA GLU A 301 -21.30 -27.05 12.45
C GLU A 301 -21.09 -26.05 11.31
N CYS A 302 -22.13 -25.29 10.93
CA CYS A 302 -22.02 -24.22 9.94
C CYS A 302 -20.91 -23.21 10.30
N ARG A 303 -20.76 -22.84 11.58
CA ARG A 303 -19.69 -21.96 12.05
C ARG A 303 -18.30 -22.45 11.63
N ARG A 304 -18.04 -23.75 11.71
CA ARG A 304 -16.76 -24.35 11.31
C ARG A 304 -16.53 -24.23 9.83
N PHE A 305 -17.55 -24.49 9.00
CA PHE A 305 -17.46 -24.41 7.55
C PHE A 305 -17.28 -22.98 7.07
N VAL A 306 -17.99 -22.02 7.65
CA VAL A 306 -17.81 -20.58 7.38
C VAL A 306 -16.40 -20.11 7.78
N PHE A 307 -15.87 -20.57 8.93
CA PHE A 307 -14.51 -20.24 9.33
C PHE A 307 -13.47 -20.81 8.37
N SER A 308 -13.66 -22.04 7.89
CA SER A 308 -12.78 -22.66 6.88
C SER A 308 -12.81 -21.88 5.56
N ASP A 309 -13.97 -21.42 5.13
CA ASP A 309 -14.13 -20.59 3.93
C ASP A 309 -13.47 -19.22 4.10
N LEU A 310 -13.65 -18.59 5.25
CA LEU A 310 -12.97 -17.32 5.57
C LEU A 310 -11.44 -17.50 5.49
N MET A 311 -10.91 -18.59 6.02
CA MET A 311 -9.48 -18.89 5.94
C MET A 311 -9.03 -19.10 4.50
N TYR A 312 -9.78 -19.89 3.72
CA TYR A 312 -9.51 -20.12 2.29
C TYR A 312 -9.47 -18.79 1.52
N ARG A 313 -10.51 -17.96 1.67
CA ARG A 313 -10.60 -16.64 1.00
C ARG A 313 -9.49 -15.70 1.44
N TYR A 314 -9.17 -15.66 2.71
CA TYR A 314 -8.11 -14.80 3.24
C TYR A 314 -6.73 -15.22 2.71
N LEU A 315 -6.40 -16.51 2.71
CA LEU A 315 -5.14 -17.01 2.15
C LEU A 315 -5.04 -16.73 0.64
N THR A 316 -6.15 -16.91 -0.09
CA THR A 316 -6.23 -16.55 -1.52
C THR A 316 -6.05 -15.05 -1.75
N TYR A 317 -6.69 -14.19 -0.94
CA TYR A 317 -6.49 -12.73 -0.96
C TYR A 317 -5.03 -12.34 -0.69
N ARG A 318 -4.29 -13.18 0.04
CA ARG A 318 -2.86 -13.02 0.29
C ARG A 318 -1.97 -13.55 -0.84
N ASP A 319 -2.53 -13.82 -2.01
CA ASP A 319 -1.89 -14.38 -3.22
C ASP A 319 -1.27 -15.76 -3.02
N LEU A 320 -1.82 -16.57 -2.09
CA LEU A 320 -1.44 -17.96 -1.92
C LEU A 320 -2.38 -18.85 -2.78
N ALA A 321 -1.81 -19.79 -3.52
CA ALA A 321 -2.58 -20.80 -4.22
C ALA A 321 -3.04 -21.86 -3.21
N VAL A 322 -4.33 -21.84 -2.84
CA VAL A 322 -4.91 -22.71 -1.82
C VAL A 322 -5.63 -23.90 -2.45
N THR A 323 -5.22 -25.11 -2.08
CA THR A 323 -5.95 -26.34 -2.39
C THR A 323 -6.67 -26.81 -1.13
N HIS A 324 -8.00 -26.73 -1.12
CA HIS A 324 -8.83 -27.12 0.01
C HIS A 324 -9.45 -28.50 -0.22
N VAL A 325 -9.27 -29.39 0.73
CA VAL A 325 -9.89 -30.73 0.75
C VAL A 325 -10.73 -30.88 2.02
N MET A 326 -11.94 -31.43 1.88
CA MET A 326 -12.85 -31.67 2.99
C MET A 326 -13.42 -33.09 2.87
N ASN A 327 -13.20 -33.94 3.88
CA ASN A 327 -13.73 -35.29 3.83
C ASN A 327 -15.25 -35.32 4.07
N ILE A 328 -15.86 -36.47 3.67
CA ILE A 328 -17.21 -36.82 4.09
C ILE A 328 -17.15 -38.17 4.79
N THR A 329 -17.62 -38.23 6.03
CA THR A 329 -17.73 -39.48 6.78
C THR A 329 -19.09 -40.11 6.49
N ASP A 330 -19.12 -40.94 5.46
CA ASP A 330 -20.31 -41.67 5.01
C ASP A 330 -20.31 -43.15 5.44
N MET A 331 -19.27 -43.57 6.18
CA MET A 331 -19.17 -44.89 6.75
C MET A 331 -18.60 -44.79 8.17
N ASP A 332 -19.48 -44.93 9.16
CA ASP A 332 -19.16 -45.02 10.59
C ASP A 332 -20.35 -45.71 11.30
N ASP A 333 -20.23 -45.96 12.62
CA ASP A 333 -21.29 -46.59 13.41
C ASP A 333 -22.61 -45.81 13.36
N LYS A 334 -22.58 -44.50 13.28
CA LYS A 334 -23.79 -43.65 13.24
C LYS A 334 -24.49 -43.70 11.90
N THR A 335 -23.74 -43.75 10.79
CA THR A 335 -24.32 -43.86 9.46
C THR A 335 -24.89 -45.25 9.21
N ILE A 336 -24.20 -46.29 9.69
CA ILE A 336 -24.68 -47.71 9.61
C ILE A 336 -25.98 -47.86 10.39
N GLN A 337 -26.00 -47.50 11.69
CA GLN A 337 -27.20 -47.58 12.52
C GLN A 337 -28.36 -46.75 11.98
N GLY A 338 -28.04 -45.55 11.44
CA GLY A 338 -29.04 -44.67 10.81
C GLY A 338 -29.69 -45.30 9.59
N SER A 339 -28.90 -45.89 8.71
CA SER A 339 -29.41 -46.56 7.51
C SER A 339 -30.24 -47.80 7.82
N GLU A 340 -29.80 -48.60 8.78
CA GLU A 340 -30.56 -49.75 9.29
C GLU A 340 -31.92 -49.33 9.89
N GLY A 341 -31.90 -48.27 10.75
CA GLY A 341 -33.11 -47.71 11.32
C GLY A 341 -34.09 -47.10 10.32
N ALA A 342 -33.57 -46.62 9.19
CA ALA A 342 -34.37 -46.08 8.09
C ALA A 342 -34.83 -47.16 7.08
N GLY A 343 -34.31 -48.39 7.19
CA GLY A 343 -34.58 -49.42 6.22
C GLY A 343 -34.04 -49.14 4.80
N GLN A 344 -32.96 -48.39 4.72
CA GLN A 344 -32.31 -47.98 3.48
C GLN A 344 -30.92 -48.59 3.34
N SER A 345 -30.39 -48.64 2.12
CA SER A 345 -28.96 -48.94 1.95
C SER A 345 -28.11 -47.79 2.52
N LEU A 346 -26.90 -48.12 2.99
CA LEU A 346 -25.97 -47.12 3.51
C LEU A 346 -25.72 -46.01 2.48
N ALA A 347 -25.56 -46.36 1.22
CA ALA A 347 -25.30 -45.41 0.13
C ALA A 347 -26.47 -44.44 -0.11
N GLU A 348 -27.72 -44.94 -0.15
CA GLU A 348 -28.91 -44.11 -0.32
C GLU A 348 -29.12 -43.17 0.88
N PHE A 349 -28.99 -43.71 2.08
CA PHE A 349 -29.14 -42.96 3.31
C PHE A 349 -28.11 -41.80 3.41
N THR A 350 -26.83 -42.08 3.19
CA THR A 350 -25.78 -41.09 3.30
C THR A 350 -25.80 -40.10 2.16
N GLN A 351 -26.16 -40.51 0.92
CA GLN A 351 -26.27 -39.60 -0.21
C GLN A 351 -27.28 -38.49 0.02
N HIS A 352 -28.43 -38.80 0.64
CA HIS A 352 -29.44 -37.81 1.00
C HIS A 352 -28.83 -36.67 1.88
N TYR A 353 -28.06 -37.03 2.91
CA TYR A 353 -27.43 -36.02 3.80
C TYR A 353 -26.24 -35.29 3.15
N ILE A 354 -25.53 -35.95 2.23
CA ILE A 354 -24.48 -35.30 1.43
C ILE A 354 -25.07 -34.20 0.53
N ASP A 355 -26.23 -34.47 -0.08
CA ASP A 355 -26.89 -33.50 -0.96
C ASP A 355 -27.43 -32.32 -0.17
N LEU A 356 -28.03 -32.55 1.00
CA LEU A 356 -28.42 -31.48 1.94
C LEU A 356 -27.23 -30.68 2.37
N PHE A 357 -26.12 -31.31 2.74
CA PHE A 357 -24.90 -30.62 3.13
C PHE A 357 -24.36 -29.71 2.04
N LYS A 358 -24.30 -30.17 0.80
CA LYS A 358 -23.85 -29.36 -0.34
C LYS A 358 -24.78 -28.18 -0.59
N ALA A 359 -26.09 -28.35 -0.48
CA ALA A 359 -27.06 -27.27 -0.59
C ALA A 359 -26.89 -26.24 0.52
N ASP A 360 -26.61 -26.65 1.76
CA ASP A 360 -26.33 -25.76 2.88
C ASP A 360 -25.03 -24.95 2.66
N LEU A 361 -23.97 -25.56 2.12
CA LEU A 361 -22.75 -24.86 1.77
C LEU A 361 -22.98 -23.78 0.70
N GLU A 362 -23.77 -24.10 -0.31
CA GLU A 362 -24.16 -23.16 -1.38
C GLU A 362 -24.99 -21.99 -0.81
N ALA A 363 -25.99 -22.29 0.02
CA ALA A 363 -26.82 -21.27 0.68
C ALA A 363 -25.98 -20.33 1.57
N LEU A 364 -24.91 -20.82 2.19
CA LEU A 364 -23.94 -20.04 2.98
C LEU A 364 -22.88 -19.34 2.12
N ASN A 365 -22.94 -19.43 0.79
CA ASN A 365 -21.95 -18.88 -0.13
C ASN A 365 -20.51 -19.35 0.16
N ILE A 366 -20.34 -20.59 0.58
CA ILE A 366 -19.05 -21.21 0.85
C ILE A 366 -18.45 -21.69 -0.46
N VAL A 367 -17.18 -21.38 -0.71
CA VAL A 367 -16.46 -21.84 -1.90
C VAL A 367 -16.31 -23.35 -1.85
N PRO A 368 -16.71 -24.10 -2.90
CA PRO A 368 -16.55 -25.55 -2.93
C PRO A 368 -15.10 -25.96 -2.73
N ALA A 369 -14.87 -27.03 -1.94
CA ALA A 369 -13.56 -27.62 -1.83
C ALA A 369 -13.13 -28.28 -3.13
N ALA A 370 -11.82 -28.38 -3.37
CA ALA A 370 -11.26 -29.03 -4.56
C ALA A 370 -11.61 -30.53 -4.64
N ALA A 371 -11.79 -31.16 -3.46
CA ALA A 371 -12.23 -32.54 -3.37
C ALA A 371 -13.00 -32.82 -2.07
N TYR A 372 -13.92 -33.77 -2.14
CA TYR A 372 -14.70 -34.26 -1.00
C TYR A 372 -14.54 -35.81 -0.92
N PRO A 373 -13.36 -36.31 -0.50
CA PRO A 373 -13.15 -37.76 -0.38
C PRO A 373 -14.12 -38.39 0.63
N ARG A 374 -14.72 -39.53 0.28
CA ARG A 374 -15.66 -40.29 1.11
C ARG A 374 -14.95 -41.42 1.82
N ALA A 375 -15.31 -41.69 3.05
CA ALA A 375 -14.74 -42.81 3.80
C ALA A 375 -15.00 -44.17 3.08
N SER A 376 -16.19 -44.35 2.52
CA SER A 376 -16.55 -45.55 1.75
C SER A 376 -15.68 -45.82 0.51
N GLU A 377 -15.14 -44.79 -0.11
CA GLU A 377 -14.27 -44.88 -1.29
C GLU A 377 -12.82 -45.24 -0.95
N HIS A 378 -12.43 -45.13 0.33
CA HIS A 378 -11.06 -45.34 0.81
C HIS A 378 -10.89 -46.52 1.76
N VAL A 379 -11.82 -47.46 1.80
CA VAL A 379 -11.74 -48.63 2.68
C VAL A 379 -10.50 -49.48 2.40
N SER A 380 -10.13 -49.64 1.12
CA SER A 380 -8.90 -50.36 0.75
C SER A 380 -7.64 -49.71 1.28
N ASP A 381 -7.58 -48.36 1.25
CA ASP A 381 -6.44 -47.60 1.75
C ASP A 381 -6.35 -47.69 3.28
N MET A 382 -7.52 -47.67 3.98
CA MET A 382 -7.60 -47.86 5.43
C MET A 382 -7.12 -49.26 5.83
N VAL A 383 -7.50 -50.29 5.09
CA VAL A 383 -7.06 -51.67 5.34
C VAL A 383 -5.57 -51.84 5.13
N GLU A 384 -5.03 -51.23 4.10
CA GLU A 384 -3.60 -51.25 3.84
C GLU A 384 -2.79 -50.53 4.94
N LEU A 385 -3.24 -49.35 5.38
CA LEU A 385 -2.63 -48.65 6.52
C LEU A 385 -2.70 -49.49 7.81
N ALA A 386 -3.85 -50.15 8.07
CA ALA A 386 -4.03 -51.00 9.25
C ALA A 386 -3.07 -52.20 9.24
N LYS A 387 -2.84 -52.83 8.08
CA LYS A 387 -1.83 -53.90 7.93
C LYS A 387 -0.42 -53.41 8.21
N GLN A 388 -0.05 -52.26 7.65
CA GLN A 388 1.29 -51.65 7.91
C GLN A 388 1.51 -51.36 9.40
N LEU A 389 0.48 -50.83 10.11
CA LEU A 389 0.54 -50.59 11.55
C LEU A 389 0.68 -51.89 12.34
N HIS A 390 0.00 -52.94 11.93
CA HIS A 390 0.10 -54.26 12.56
C HIS A 390 1.50 -54.87 12.35
N GLU A 391 2.05 -54.84 11.14
CA GLU A 391 3.37 -55.32 10.81
C GLU A 391 4.47 -54.60 11.55
N LYS A 392 4.29 -53.29 11.80
CA LYS A 392 5.21 -52.47 12.59
C LYS A 392 5.05 -52.60 14.11
N GLY A 393 4.08 -53.42 14.59
CA GLY A 393 3.83 -53.63 16.00
C GLY A 393 3.04 -52.53 16.71
N PHE A 394 2.46 -51.57 15.94
CA PHE A 394 1.60 -50.51 16.51
C PHE A 394 0.12 -50.91 16.62
N ALA A 395 -0.26 -52.06 16.08
CA ALA A 395 -1.60 -52.60 16.22
C ALA A 395 -1.56 -54.06 16.59
N TYR A 396 -2.62 -54.56 17.26
CA TYR A 396 -2.76 -55.92 17.67
C TYR A 396 -4.20 -56.43 17.44
N GLU A 397 -4.35 -57.71 17.21
CA GLU A 397 -5.67 -58.37 17.02
C GLU A 397 -6.21 -58.88 18.38
N LYS A 398 -7.51 -58.63 18.60
CA LYS A 398 -8.26 -59.19 19.73
C LYS A 398 -9.74 -59.34 19.37
N LEU A 399 -10.31 -60.52 19.57
CA LEU A 399 -11.74 -60.80 19.33
C LEU A 399 -12.22 -60.37 17.91
N ARG A 400 -11.48 -60.72 16.88
CA ARG A 400 -11.73 -60.37 15.47
C ARG A 400 -11.72 -58.88 15.15
N SER A 401 -11.17 -58.05 16.01
CA SER A 401 -10.98 -56.61 15.83
C SER A 401 -9.51 -56.26 15.89
N LEU A 402 -9.11 -55.28 15.12
CA LEU A 402 -7.76 -54.71 15.18
C LEU A 402 -7.74 -53.44 16.05
N TYR A 403 -6.83 -53.39 17.01
CA TYR A 403 -6.71 -52.33 17.96
C TYR A 403 -5.34 -51.65 17.79
N PHE A 404 -5.30 -50.33 17.90
CA PHE A 404 -4.04 -49.58 17.95
C PHE A 404 -3.43 -49.64 19.36
N SER A 405 -2.15 -49.98 19.45
CA SER A 405 -1.41 -50.06 20.72
C SER A 405 -0.87 -48.68 21.11
N ILE A 406 -1.64 -47.94 21.91
CA ILE A 406 -1.27 -46.59 22.39
C ILE A 406 0.11 -46.62 23.08
N GLY A 407 0.38 -47.63 23.91
CA GLY A 407 1.63 -47.76 24.64
C GLY A 407 2.86 -48.03 23.77
N ALA A 408 2.65 -48.55 22.53
CA ALA A 408 3.72 -48.76 21.56
C ALA A 408 4.13 -47.47 20.81
N PHE A 409 3.34 -46.38 20.92
CA PHE A 409 3.58 -45.10 20.22
C PHE A 409 3.82 -43.96 21.24
N PRO A 410 5.10 -43.69 21.62
CA PRO A 410 5.45 -42.75 22.68
C PRO A 410 4.96 -41.31 22.49
N GLU A 411 4.74 -40.89 21.26
CA GLU A 411 4.23 -39.55 20.95
C GLU A 411 2.69 -39.44 20.91
N TYR A 412 1.97 -40.54 21.24
CA TYR A 412 0.51 -40.48 21.24
C TYR A 412 0.00 -39.42 22.23
N GLY A 413 -0.95 -38.63 21.80
CA GLY A 413 -1.52 -37.58 22.64
C GLY A 413 -0.73 -36.25 22.63
N ARG A 414 0.47 -36.17 21.99
CA ARG A 414 1.30 -34.95 21.94
C ARG A 414 0.54 -33.78 21.30
N LEU A 415 -0.18 -34.00 20.22
CA LEU A 415 -0.96 -32.95 19.55
C LEU A 415 -2.18 -32.53 20.38
N SER A 416 -2.96 -33.50 20.85
CA SER A 416 -4.18 -33.26 21.65
C SER A 416 -3.90 -32.80 23.06
N GLY A 417 -2.73 -33.13 23.61
CA GLY A 417 -2.35 -32.90 25.02
C GLY A 417 -3.17 -33.79 26.01
N ILE A 418 -3.64 -34.94 25.51
CA ILE A 418 -4.35 -35.89 26.36
C ILE A 418 -3.37 -36.50 27.37
N ASP A 419 -3.77 -36.49 28.63
CA ASP A 419 -3.08 -37.18 29.70
C ASP A 419 -3.46 -38.67 29.61
N LEU A 420 -2.54 -39.50 29.20
CA LEU A 420 -2.76 -40.93 28.96
C LEU A 420 -3.14 -41.66 30.26
N ASP A 421 -2.70 -41.21 31.44
CA ASP A 421 -2.98 -41.79 32.72
C ASP A 421 -4.45 -41.58 33.16
N LYS A 422 -5.10 -40.59 32.54
CA LYS A 422 -6.52 -40.27 32.79
C LYS A 422 -7.50 -40.93 31.81
N ILE A 423 -7.01 -41.65 30.80
CA ILE A 423 -7.89 -42.35 29.87
C ILE A 423 -8.52 -43.54 30.57
N LYS A 424 -9.85 -43.53 30.75
CA LYS A 424 -10.59 -44.70 31.22
C LYS A 424 -10.55 -45.77 30.14
N LEU A 425 -9.85 -46.88 30.41
CA LEU A 425 -9.87 -48.08 29.57
C LEU A 425 -11.32 -48.59 29.40
N GLY A 426 -11.79 -48.66 28.17
CA GLY A 426 -13.12 -49.21 27.88
C GLY A 426 -14.28 -48.20 27.76
N ALA A 427 -14.02 -46.90 27.81
CA ALA A 427 -15.04 -45.92 27.43
C ALA A 427 -15.11 -45.85 25.87
N THR A 428 -16.16 -46.39 25.28
CA THR A 428 -16.60 -46.05 23.91
C THR A 428 -16.86 -44.54 23.92
N VAL A 429 -16.19 -43.85 23.02
CA VAL A 429 -16.39 -42.39 22.76
C VAL A 429 -17.73 -42.17 22.09
#